data_e1f2e80edac0fca2d30887735cbc4dd5
#
_entry.id   e1f2e80edac0fca2d30887735cbc4dd5
#
_cell.length_a   1.000
_cell.length_b   1.000
_cell.length_c   1.000
_cell.angle_alpha   90.00
_cell.angle_beta   90.00
_cell.angle_gamma   90.00
#
_symmetry.space_group_name_H-M   'P 1'
#
loop_
_entity.id
_entity.type
_entity.pdbx_description
1 polymer ?
#
loop_
_entity_poly.entity_id
_entity_poly.type
_entity_poly.pdbx_seq_one_letter_code
_entity_poly.pdbx_strand_id
1 'polypeptide(L)'
;ENSRLMNLSLQILKKGKLLPSGIFSIINNSQNIPIEQLALNNKIFFYSISDLEEIFDIDEPYVEIITRAKLPIKKTKDAEIIVFKFNNEPKEFFCILIGKINKKLQHNFSPTVRIHSQCVTGDIFHSLKCDCGEQLNKSLDIMVKNEEGVLIYLPQEGRDIGLTNKIRAYKLQE
;
A
#
# COMPACT_ATOMS: atom_id res chain seq x y z
N GLU A 1 -19.18 -0.26 -23.20
CA GLU A 1 -19.02 1.13 -22.75
C GLU A 1 -19.35 1.26 -21.25
N ASN A 2 -20.49 0.79 -20.77
CA ASN A 2 -20.86 0.84 -19.36
C ASN A 2 -19.85 0.13 -18.41
N SER A 3 -19.31 -1.01 -18.83
CA SER A 3 -18.30 -1.75 -18.07
C SER A 3 -16.99 -0.96 -17.90
N ARG A 4 -16.58 -0.22 -18.94
CA ARG A 4 -15.39 0.63 -18.93
C ARG A 4 -15.56 1.80 -17.96
N LEU A 5 -16.70 2.47 -18.00
CA LEU A 5 -17.02 3.58 -17.09
C LEU A 5 -17.05 3.11 -15.61
N MET A 6 -17.68 1.96 -15.35
CA MET A 6 -17.71 1.37 -14.00
C MET A 6 -16.30 1.08 -13.49
N ASN A 7 -15.45 0.48 -14.31
CA ASN A 7 -14.07 0.18 -13.93
C ASN A 7 -13.26 1.44 -13.61
N LEU A 8 -13.34 2.49 -14.44
CA LEU A 8 -12.67 3.77 -14.18
C LEU A 8 -13.17 4.41 -12.88
N SER A 9 -14.47 4.38 -12.64
CA SER A 9 -15.06 4.91 -11.39
C SER A 9 -14.56 4.17 -10.15
N LEU A 10 -14.43 2.84 -10.22
CA LEU A 10 -13.86 2.06 -9.12
C LEU A 10 -12.37 2.36 -8.91
N GLN A 11 -11.62 2.64 -9.98
CA GLN A 11 -10.22 3.05 -9.88
C GLN A 11 -10.07 4.40 -9.18
N ILE A 12 -10.95 5.38 -9.48
CA ILE A 12 -10.98 6.67 -8.79
C ILE A 12 -11.18 6.47 -7.28
N LEU A 13 -12.19 5.67 -6.91
CA LEU A 13 -12.48 5.38 -5.51
C LEU A 13 -11.29 4.72 -4.81
N LYS A 14 -10.62 3.77 -5.46
CA LYS A 14 -9.41 3.13 -4.93
C LYS A 14 -8.26 4.12 -4.75
N LYS A 15 -8.00 4.99 -5.73
CA LYS A 15 -6.97 6.04 -5.63
C LYS A 15 -7.29 7.02 -4.50
N GLY A 16 -8.57 7.37 -4.33
CA GLY A 16 -9.04 8.20 -3.22
C GLY A 16 -9.07 7.49 -1.87
N LYS A 17 -8.65 6.22 -1.79
CA LYS A 17 -8.72 5.38 -0.57
C LYS A 17 -10.13 5.27 0.01
N LEU A 18 -11.12 5.35 -0.86
CA LEU A 18 -12.52 5.17 -0.54
C LEU A 18 -12.94 3.71 -0.76
N LEU A 19 -14.09 3.33 -0.18
CA LEU A 19 -14.68 2.03 -0.46
C LEU A 19 -14.93 1.91 -1.98
N PRO A 20 -14.39 0.89 -2.69
CA PRO A 20 -14.55 0.75 -4.13
C PRO A 20 -15.94 0.21 -4.48
N SER A 21 -16.95 0.99 -4.15
CA SER A 21 -18.38 0.70 -4.39
C SER A 21 -19.10 1.99 -4.72
N GLY A 22 -20.00 1.96 -5.69
CA GLY A 22 -20.73 3.14 -6.13
C GLY A 22 -22.09 2.78 -6.72
N ILE A 23 -22.98 3.77 -6.75
CA ILE A 23 -24.28 3.68 -7.41
C ILE A 23 -24.16 4.42 -8.73
N PHE A 24 -24.59 3.78 -9.82
CA PHE A 24 -24.57 4.32 -11.15
C PHE A 24 -26.00 4.59 -11.63
N SER A 25 -26.22 5.72 -12.26
CA SER A 25 -27.49 6.09 -12.85
C SER A 25 -27.28 6.62 -14.27
N ILE A 26 -28.15 6.26 -15.17
CA ILE A 26 -28.20 6.82 -16.53
C ILE A 26 -29.05 8.09 -16.45
N ILE A 27 -28.46 9.21 -16.86
CA ILE A 27 -29.17 10.49 -16.91
C ILE A 27 -29.83 10.62 -18.28
N ASN A 28 -31.14 10.77 -18.31
CA ASN A 28 -31.85 11.09 -19.53
C ASN A 28 -31.87 12.63 -19.75
N ASN A 29 -31.05 13.10 -20.68
CA ASN A 29 -30.90 14.52 -20.98
C ASN A 29 -31.91 14.94 -22.05
N SER A 30 -33.20 14.94 -21.72
CA SER A 30 -34.28 15.31 -22.63
C SER A 30 -34.26 16.77 -23.12
N GLN A 31 -33.50 17.62 -22.44
CA GLN A 31 -33.39 19.06 -22.75
C GLN A 31 -32.18 19.39 -23.62
N ASN A 32 -31.36 18.40 -24.03
CA ASN A 32 -30.13 18.58 -24.81
C ASN A 32 -29.17 19.66 -24.24
N ILE A 33 -29.13 19.80 -22.92
CA ILE A 33 -28.17 20.69 -22.26
C ILE A 33 -26.80 20.03 -22.32
N PRO A 34 -25.70 20.77 -22.60
CA PRO A 34 -24.36 20.22 -22.50
C PRO A 34 -24.11 19.60 -21.11
N ILE A 35 -23.52 18.40 -21.04
CA ILE A 35 -23.38 17.67 -19.78
C ILE A 35 -22.53 18.44 -18.77
N GLU A 36 -21.52 19.18 -19.22
CA GLU A 36 -20.70 20.07 -18.40
C GLU A 36 -21.55 21.15 -17.73
N GLN A 37 -22.48 21.74 -18.47
CA GLN A 37 -23.40 22.76 -17.96
C GLN A 37 -24.39 22.15 -16.97
N LEU A 38 -24.86 20.95 -17.23
CA LEU A 38 -25.74 20.21 -16.32
C LEU A 38 -25.03 19.90 -15.02
N ALA A 39 -23.78 19.44 -15.07
CA ALA A 39 -22.96 19.16 -13.91
C ALA A 39 -22.70 20.43 -13.09
N LEU A 40 -22.35 21.55 -13.75
CA LEU A 40 -22.12 22.84 -13.10
C LEU A 40 -23.37 23.35 -12.38
N ASN A 41 -24.52 23.28 -13.04
CA ASN A 41 -25.80 23.74 -12.47
C ASN A 41 -26.21 22.94 -11.22
N ASN A 42 -25.82 21.66 -11.17
CA ASN A 42 -26.11 20.77 -10.05
C ASN A 42 -24.95 20.65 -9.04
N LYS A 43 -23.85 21.40 -9.23
CA LYS A 43 -22.65 21.36 -8.37
C LYS A 43 -22.05 19.95 -8.28
N ILE A 44 -22.03 19.23 -9.40
CA ILE A 44 -21.47 17.88 -9.53
C ILE A 44 -20.13 17.99 -10.29
N PHE A 45 -19.12 17.28 -9.83
CA PHE A 45 -17.87 17.16 -10.57
C PHE A 45 -18.09 16.38 -11.87
N PHE A 46 -17.52 16.89 -12.95
CA PHE A 46 -17.58 16.25 -14.26
C PHE A 46 -16.15 15.93 -14.74
N TYR A 47 -15.98 14.72 -15.23
CA TYR A 47 -14.77 14.25 -15.90
C TYR A 47 -15.18 13.44 -17.12
N SER A 48 -14.56 13.66 -18.25
CA SER A 48 -14.74 12.81 -19.42
C SER A 48 -14.02 11.48 -19.25
N ILE A 49 -14.40 10.45 -19.99
CA ILE A 49 -13.69 9.16 -20.00
C ILE A 49 -12.24 9.36 -20.44
N SER A 50 -12.00 10.22 -21.44
CA SER A 50 -10.66 10.54 -21.94
C SER A 50 -9.79 11.20 -20.88
N ASP A 51 -10.33 12.15 -20.10
CA ASP A 51 -9.57 12.77 -19.00
C ASP A 51 -9.20 11.76 -17.94
N LEU A 52 -10.12 10.84 -17.62
CA LEU A 52 -9.87 9.79 -16.66
C LEU A 52 -8.84 8.78 -17.17
N GLU A 53 -8.87 8.43 -18.44
CA GLU A 53 -7.89 7.54 -19.04
C GLU A 53 -6.50 8.15 -19.05
N GLU A 54 -6.37 9.42 -19.38
CA GLU A 54 -5.11 10.14 -19.29
C GLU A 54 -4.55 10.13 -17.85
N ILE A 55 -5.41 10.28 -16.84
CA ILE A 55 -5.03 10.20 -15.43
C ILE A 55 -4.63 8.77 -15.02
N PHE A 56 -5.22 7.75 -15.64
CA PHE A 56 -5.01 6.34 -15.27
C PHE A 56 -4.07 5.58 -16.22
N ASP A 57 -3.80 6.11 -17.41
CA ASP A 57 -2.82 5.58 -18.37
C ASP A 57 -1.36 5.89 -17.95
N ILE A 58 -1.22 6.40 -16.75
CA ILE A 58 0.07 6.61 -16.12
C ILE A 58 0.69 5.23 -15.85
N ASP A 59 1.78 4.99 -16.51
CA ASP A 59 2.80 3.93 -16.38
C ASP A 59 2.49 2.78 -15.41
N GLU A 60 2.68 1.57 -15.88
CA GLU A 60 2.74 0.39 -14.98
C GLU A 60 3.56 0.76 -13.74
N PRO A 61 3.04 0.47 -12.53
CA PRO A 61 3.74 0.83 -11.31
C PRO A 61 5.09 0.12 -11.27
N TYR A 62 6.16 0.90 -11.28
CA TYR A 62 7.51 0.37 -11.06
C TYR A 62 8.08 0.83 -9.73
N VAL A 63 9.01 0.04 -9.22
CA VAL A 63 9.69 0.31 -7.96
C VAL A 63 10.98 1.07 -8.24
N GLU A 64 11.16 2.20 -7.57
CA GLU A 64 12.40 2.98 -7.58
C GLU A 64 13.11 2.84 -6.22
N ILE A 65 14.35 2.36 -6.23
CA ILE A 65 15.18 2.34 -5.02
C ILE A 65 15.73 3.75 -4.80
N ILE A 66 15.39 4.34 -3.65
CA ILE A 66 15.83 5.69 -3.27
C ILE A 66 17.22 5.64 -2.65
N THR A 67 17.42 4.74 -1.70
CA THR A 67 18.69 4.61 -0.98
C THR A 67 18.80 3.26 -0.28
N ARG A 68 20.03 2.91 0.11
CA ARG A 68 20.33 1.70 0.87
C ARG A 68 21.49 1.93 1.82
N ALA A 69 21.46 1.28 2.98
CA ALA A 69 22.53 1.39 3.97
C ALA A 69 22.63 0.12 4.82
N LYS A 70 23.82 -0.16 5.36
CA LYS A 70 23.97 -1.17 6.41
C LYS A 70 23.18 -0.73 7.64
N LEU A 71 22.42 -1.65 8.22
CA LEU A 71 21.62 -1.41 9.41
C LEU A 71 21.81 -2.56 10.40
N PRO A 72 22.89 -2.55 11.19
CA PRO A 72 23.04 -3.53 12.27
C PRO A 72 21.85 -3.47 13.23
N ILE A 73 21.18 -4.59 13.43
CA ILE A 73 20.07 -4.72 14.38
C ILE A 73 20.46 -5.63 15.55
N LYS A 74 19.66 -5.63 16.64
CA LYS A 74 19.97 -6.46 17.82
C LYS A 74 20.15 -7.94 17.49
N LYS A 75 19.42 -8.46 16.51
CA LYS A 75 19.41 -9.88 16.13
C LYS A 75 20.57 -10.27 15.21
N THR A 76 21.08 -9.34 14.42
CA THR A 76 22.22 -9.57 13.50
C THR A 76 22.93 -8.27 13.15
N LYS A 77 24.23 -8.38 12.91
CA LYS A 77 25.04 -7.27 12.34
C LYS A 77 25.03 -7.27 10.82
N ASP A 78 24.59 -8.37 10.19
CA ASP A 78 24.56 -8.54 8.73
C ASP A 78 23.15 -8.26 8.20
N ALA A 79 22.74 -7.01 8.36
CA ALA A 79 21.47 -6.51 7.81
C ALA A 79 21.69 -5.21 7.06
N GLU A 80 20.85 -4.98 6.06
CA GLU A 80 20.82 -3.80 5.20
C GLU A 80 19.38 -3.31 5.09
N ILE A 81 19.16 -2.01 5.17
CA ILE A 81 17.88 -1.38 4.85
C ILE A 81 17.91 -0.83 3.43
N ILE A 82 16.83 -1.05 2.69
CA ILE A 82 16.58 -0.45 1.37
C ILE A 82 15.29 0.34 1.47
N VAL A 83 15.35 1.63 1.13
CA VAL A 83 14.18 2.50 1.00
C VAL A 83 13.83 2.61 -0.46
N PHE A 84 12.55 2.43 -0.78
CA PHE A 84 12.03 2.47 -2.13
C PHE A 84 10.65 3.12 -2.17
N LYS A 85 10.23 3.55 -3.35
CA LYS A 85 8.89 4.06 -3.62
C LYS A 85 8.33 3.46 -4.91
N PHE A 86 7.03 3.54 -5.09
CA PHE A 86 6.39 3.37 -6.38
C PHE A 86 6.31 4.72 -7.09
N ASN A 87 6.48 4.73 -8.41
CA ASN A 87 6.43 5.96 -9.23
C ASN A 87 5.10 6.72 -9.10
N ASN A 88 4.01 6.01 -8.80
CA ASN A 88 2.66 6.55 -8.68
C ASN A 88 2.22 6.83 -7.23
N GLU A 89 3.10 6.63 -6.24
CA GLU A 89 2.82 6.90 -4.82
C GLU A 89 3.91 7.77 -4.20
N PRO A 90 3.55 8.85 -3.50
CA PRO A 90 4.53 9.68 -2.78
C PRO A 90 5.06 9.02 -1.51
N LYS A 91 4.53 7.85 -1.14
CA LYS A 91 4.84 7.15 0.10
C LYS A 91 6.12 6.35 -0.04
N GLU A 92 7.00 6.45 0.96
CA GLU A 92 8.19 5.64 1.04
C GLU A 92 7.90 4.30 1.72
N PHE A 93 8.52 3.27 1.19
CA PHE A 93 8.50 1.92 1.72
C PHE A 93 9.93 1.50 2.06
N PHE A 94 10.08 0.49 2.89
CA PHE A 94 11.40 -0.07 3.11
C PHE A 94 11.37 -1.59 3.29
N CYS A 95 12.50 -2.19 3.01
CA CYS A 95 12.73 -3.58 3.36
C CYS A 95 14.07 -3.74 4.10
N ILE A 96 14.14 -4.77 4.93
CA ILE A 96 15.36 -5.21 5.59
C ILE A 96 15.84 -6.48 4.91
N LEU A 97 17.04 -6.45 4.38
CA LEU A 97 17.73 -7.62 3.88
C LEU A 97 18.59 -8.20 5.00
N ILE A 98 18.52 -9.52 5.22
CA ILE A 98 19.35 -10.24 6.18
C ILE A 98 20.25 -11.20 5.42
N GLY A 99 21.53 -11.15 5.74
CA GLY A 99 22.55 -12.00 5.09
C GLY A 99 22.97 -11.52 3.69
N LYS A 100 23.73 -12.33 3.00
CA LYS A 100 24.38 -11.95 1.73
C LYS A 100 23.51 -12.26 0.51
N ILE A 101 22.27 -11.77 0.50
CA ILE A 101 21.27 -12.04 -0.55
C ILE A 101 21.80 -11.64 -1.94
N ASN A 102 22.44 -10.49 -2.09
CA ASN A 102 22.93 -9.99 -3.38
C ASN A 102 23.93 -10.90 -4.06
N LYS A 103 24.68 -11.73 -3.31
CA LYS A 103 25.63 -12.68 -3.87
C LYS A 103 24.99 -14.01 -4.30
N LYS A 104 23.82 -14.32 -3.73
CA LYS A 104 23.11 -15.59 -3.93
C LYS A 104 22.07 -15.52 -5.07
N LEU A 105 21.59 -14.33 -5.44
CA LEU A 105 20.57 -14.14 -6.50
C LEU A 105 21.01 -14.64 -7.89
N GLN A 106 22.30 -14.93 -8.08
CA GLN A 106 22.84 -15.44 -9.35
C GLN A 106 22.59 -16.95 -9.59
N HIS A 107 22.02 -17.70 -8.64
CA HIS A 107 21.93 -19.17 -8.70
C HIS A 107 20.56 -19.70 -8.22
N ASN A 108 19.45 -19.43 -8.93
CA ASN A 108 18.11 -19.97 -8.61
C ASN A 108 17.74 -19.92 -7.10
N PHE A 109 18.13 -18.86 -6.44
CA PHE A 109 17.98 -18.69 -5.01
C PHE A 109 16.63 -18.05 -4.69
N SER A 110 15.88 -18.66 -3.76
CA SER A 110 14.58 -18.13 -3.27
C SER A 110 14.71 -17.78 -1.79
N PRO A 111 14.91 -16.50 -1.44
CA PRO A 111 15.00 -16.09 -0.06
C PRO A 111 13.68 -16.25 0.70
N THR A 112 13.78 -16.43 2.01
CA THR A 112 12.59 -16.30 2.87
C THR A 112 12.09 -14.86 2.86
N VAL A 113 10.82 -14.64 2.49
CA VAL A 113 10.21 -13.30 2.44
C VAL A 113 9.09 -13.18 3.45
N ARG A 114 9.07 -12.08 4.18
CA ARG A 114 7.95 -11.67 5.02
C ARG A 114 7.46 -10.30 4.60
N ILE A 115 6.18 -10.19 4.27
CA ILE A 115 5.48 -8.92 4.14
C ILE A 115 4.81 -8.62 5.48
N HIS A 116 5.16 -7.47 6.08
CA HIS A 116 4.67 -7.05 7.39
C HIS A 116 4.02 -5.67 7.29
N SER A 117 2.75 -5.57 7.64
CA SER A 117 2.04 -4.29 7.75
C SER A 117 2.37 -3.63 9.09
N GLN A 118 2.66 -2.34 9.05
CA GLN A 118 2.94 -1.53 10.25
C GLN A 118 1.87 -1.73 11.32
N CYS A 119 2.34 -1.93 12.54
CA CYS A 119 1.51 -2.01 13.73
C CYS A 119 2.24 -1.37 14.91
N VAL A 120 2.13 -0.05 15.06
CA VAL A 120 2.83 0.70 16.13
C VAL A 120 2.59 0.10 17.50
N THR A 121 1.36 -0.32 17.80
CA THR A 121 1.00 -0.89 19.08
C THR A 121 1.68 -2.25 19.34
N GLY A 122 1.77 -3.11 18.34
CA GLY A 122 2.41 -4.42 18.46
C GLY A 122 3.92 -4.36 18.28
N ASP A 123 4.40 -3.66 17.25
CA ASP A 123 5.81 -3.68 16.85
C ASP A 123 6.71 -2.89 17.83
N ILE A 124 6.20 -1.77 18.38
CA ILE A 124 6.98 -0.89 19.28
C ILE A 124 6.61 -1.11 20.73
N PHE A 125 5.30 -1.11 21.05
CA PHE A 125 4.84 -1.17 22.44
C PHE A 125 4.52 -2.58 22.93
N HIS A 126 4.63 -3.61 22.07
CA HIS A 126 4.36 -5.01 22.40
C HIS A 126 2.99 -5.20 23.05
N SER A 127 1.96 -4.52 22.50
CA SER A 127 0.60 -4.56 23.00
C SER A 127 0.05 -5.99 22.97
N LEU A 128 -0.64 -6.37 24.03
CA LEU A 128 -1.33 -7.67 24.13
C LEU A 128 -2.65 -7.72 23.34
N LYS A 129 -3.05 -6.62 22.71
CA LYS A 129 -4.25 -6.55 21.84
C LYS A 129 -4.02 -7.19 20.46
N CYS A 130 -2.77 -7.51 20.09
CA CYS A 130 -2.42 -8.17 18.83
C CYS A 130 -1.09 -8.94 18.95
N ASP A 131 -0.83 -9.81 18.00
CA ASP A 131 0.40 -10.61 17.91
C ASP A 131 1.43 -10.06 16.88
N CYS A 132 1.23 -8.86 16.36
CA CYS A 132 2.06 -8.28 15.28
C CYS A 132 3.54 -8.21 15.65
N GLY A 133 3.86 -7.72 16.85
CA GLY A 133 5.25 -7.64 17.32
C GLY A 133 5.89 -9.02 17.49
N GLU A 134 5.14 -10.02 17.92
CA GLU A 134 5.61 -11.41 17.99
C GLU A 134 5.89 -11.97 16.60
N GLN A 135 4.96 -11.77 15.65
CA GLN A 135 5.12 -12.18 14.25
C GLN A 135 6.34 -11.54 13.60
N LEU A 136 6.57 -10.23 13.82
CA LEU A 136 7.74 -9.52 13.33
C LEU A 136 9.03 -10.13 13.88
N ASN A 137 9.09 -10.31 15.21
CA ASN A 137 10.25 -10.85 15.88
C ASN A 137 10.56 -12.29 15.44
N LYS A 138 9.55 -13.14 15.36
CA LYS A 138 9.69 -14.53 14.90
C LYS A 138 10.16 -14.62 13.45
N SER A 139 9.66 -13.74 12.58
CA SER A 139 10.11 -13.68 11.19
C SER A 139 11.61 -13.33 11.09
N LEU A 140 12.05 -12.33 11.85
CA LEU A 140 13.45 -11.95 11.92
C LEU A 140 14.33 -13.08 12.49
N ASP A 141 13.85 -13.82 13.53
CA ASP A 141 14.60 -14.95 14.09
C ASP A 141 14.81 -16.08 13.05
N ILE A 142 13.77 -16.38 12.27
CA ILE A 142 13.86 -17.37 11.18
C ILE A 142 14.88 -16.93 10.13
N MET A 143 14.81 -15.67 9.69
CA MET A 143 15.71 -15.13 8.68
C MET A 143 17.17 -15.11 9.15
N VAL A 144 17.40 -14.74 10.41
CA VAL A 144 18.75 -14.75 11.01
C VAL A 144 19.28 -16.18 11.13
N LYS A 145 18.45 -17.13 11.57
CA LYS A 145 18.81 -18.55 11.65
C LYS A 145 19.17 -19.14 10.28
N ASN A 146 18.45 -18.74 9.24
CA ASN A 146 18.71 -19.20 7.87
C ASN A 146 19.85 -18.43 7.19
N GLU A 147 20.41 -17.40 7.84
CA GLU A 147 21.39 -16.46 7.30
C GLU A 147 20.94 -15.79 6.00
N GLU A 148 19.61 -15.66 5.84
CA GLU A 148 18.98 -15.07 4.65
C GLU A 148 17.53 -14.67 4.91
N GLY A 149 17.10 -13.55 4.34
CA GLY A 149 15.71 -13.16 4.37
C GLY A 149 15.47 -11.73 3.91
N VAL A 150 14.23 -11.48 3.50
CA VAL A 150 13.74 -10.16 3.11
C VAL A 150 12.49 -9.84 3.92
N LEU A 151 12.57 -8.87 4.80
CA LEU A 151 11.42 -8.31 5.50
C LEU A 151 10.97 -7.05 4.78
N ILE A 152 9.81 -7.07 4.14
CA ILE A 152 9.16 -5.89 3.53
C ILE A 152 8.23 -5.30 4.57
N TYR A 153 8.48 -4.05 4.98
CA TYR A 153 7.66 -3.34 5.96
C TYR A 153 6.79 -2.30 5.27
N LEU A 154 5.47 -2.49 5.35
CA LEU A 154 4.51 -1.63 4.69
C LEU A 154 3.94 -0.61 5.68
N PRO A 155 4.13 0.71 5.45
CA PRO A 155 3.62 1.78 6.30
C PRO A 155 2.10 1.97 6.09
N GLN A 156 1.32 0.93 6.43
CA GLN A 156 -0.13 0.84 6.30
C GLN A 156 -0.77 0.43 7.62
N GLU A 157 -0.72 1.31 8.63
CA GLU A 157 -1.27 1.07 9.97
C GLU A 157 -2.74 0.69 9.92
N GLY A 158 -3.09 -0.40 10.64
CA GLY A 158 -4.45 -0.93 10.66
C GLY A 158 -4.95 -1.40 9.29
N ARG A 159 -4.06 -1.89 8.42
CA ARG A 159 -4.36 -2.22 7.01
C ARG A 159 -4.87 -1.01 6.23
N ASP A 160 -4.19 0.11 6.42
CA ASP A 160 -4.43 1.42 5.78
C ASP A 160 -5.67 2.19 6.28
N ILE A 161 -6.39 1.72 7.31
CA ILE A 161 -7.43 2.53 7.98
C ILE A 161 -6.85 3.59 8.92
N GLY A 162 -5.55 3.51 9.19
CA GLY A 162 -4.81 4.42 10.06
C GLY A 162 -4.92 4.12 11.55
N LEU A 163 -3.99 4.70 12.32
CA LEU A 163 -3.90 4.48 13.76
C LEU A 163 -5.17 4.96 14.50
N THR A 164 -5.72 6.10 14.11
CA THR A 164 -6.91 6.66 14.76
C THR A 164 -8.09 5.70 14.73
N ASN A 165 -8.41 5.13 13.57
CA ASN A 165 -9.54 4.21 13.45
C ASN A 165 -9.26 2.88 14.11
N LYS A 166 -8.01 2.42 14.09
CA LYS A 166 -7.60 1.23 14.84
C LYS A 166 -7.82 1.42 16.36
N ILE A 167 -7.44 2.56 16.91
CA ILE A 167 -7.65 2.83 18.34
C ILE A 167 -9.14 3.02 18.68
N ARG A 168 -9.92 3.63 17.77
CA ARG A 168 -11.39 3.67 17.94
C ARG A 168 -11.99 2.26 17.99
N ALA A 169 -11.52 1.35 17.12
CA ALA A 169 -11.96 -0.04 17.16
C ALA A 169 -11.58 -0.74 18.47
N TYR A 170 -10.38 -0.47 19.02
CA TYR A 170 -9.98 -0.99 20.34
C TYR A 170 -10.90 -0.50 21.45
N LYS A 171 -11.30 0.80 21.42
CA LYS A 171 -12.23 1.36 22.38
C LYS A 171 -13.60 0.71 22.32
N LEU A 172 -14.06 0.29 21.15
CA LEU A 172 -15.35 -0.41 20.99
C LEU A 172 -15.33 -1.85 21.54
N GLN A 173 -14.16 -2.41 21.82
CA GLN A 173 -13.97 -3.74 22.38
C GLN A 173 -13.87 -3.74 23.93
N GLU A 174 -13.89 -2.58 24.55
CA GLU A 174 -13.89 -2.38 26.00
C GLU A 174 -15.33 -2.37 26.55
#